data_aa1fea9173800bd247da1d1716d40545
#
_entry.id   aa1fea9173800bd247da1d1716d40545
#
_cell.length_a   1.000
_cell.length_b   1.000
_cell.length_c   1.000
_cell.angle_alpha   90.00
_cell.angle_beta   90.00
_cell.angle_gamma   90.00
#
_symmetry.space_group_name_H-M   'P 1'
#
loop_
_entity.id
_entity.type
_entity.pdbx_description
1 polymer ?
#
loop_
_entity_poly.entity_id
_entity_poly.type
_entity_poly.pdbx_seq_one_letter_code
_entity_poly.pdbx_strand_id
1 'polypeptide(L)'
;MDNINIKNIKKMKIALSQLKTVTLSALAERLVGASKGGKYSISVIGHPLLRAIEEENSNYKQLVNKQAYSGKGKEVAEADEERDKAFTAMKNYLKSFAGMELLPNHSAAAELYEVFKQNDLNLDKKSYADESVLLEKLIAELEKPENRDKLRRLDLENALNDLKMKQEKFSHLISEQTEANTELRLTQSASAVRKKLEQVIRDYLGFVTAMKSQPEWKDLYTELNEVVKEIRNS
;
A
#
# COMPACT_ATOMS: atom_id res chain seq x y z
N MET A 1 -30.54 -51.85 0.91
CA MET A 1 -29.45 -50.87 1.28
C MET A 1 -28.67 -50.62 0.01
N ASP A 2 -29.08 -49.58 -0.75
CA ASP A 2 -28.47 -49.26 -2.03
C ASP A 2 -27.14 -48.57 -1.80
N ASN A 3 -26.06 -49.23 -2.23
CA ASN A 3 -24.72 -48.63 -2.29
C ASN A 3 -24.74 -47.46 -3.30
N ILE A 4 -24.92 -46.23 -2.81
CA ILE A 4 -24.82 -45.04 -3.64
C ILE A 4 -23.38 -44.94 -4.12
N ASN A 5 -23.21 -45.17 -5.41
CA ASN A 5 -21.93 -45.13 -6.12
C ASN A 5 -21.41 -43.68 -6.18
N ILE A 6 -20.62 -43.24 -5.17
CA ILE A 6 -20.10 -41.89 -4.99
C ILE A 6 -19.11 -41.47 -6.11
N LYS A 7 -18.71 -42.38 -7.03
CA LYS A 7 -17.62 -42.16 -7.98
C LYS A 7 -17.93 -41.25 -9.19
N ASN A 8 -19.17 -40.76 -9.39
CA ASN A 8 -19.53 -39.97 -10.57
C ASN A 8 -20.23 -38.64 -10.29
N ILE A 9 -19.99 -38.03 -9.13
CA ILE A 9 -20.51 -36.69 -8.85
C ILE A 9 -19.66 -35.65 -9.59
N LYS A 10 -20.21 -35.11 -10.68
CA LYS A 10 -19.57 -34.04 -11.46
C LYS A 10 -19.47 -32.81 -10.57
N LYS A 11 -18.28 -32.56 -9.97
CA LYS A 11 -18.02 -31.39 -9.11
C LYS A 11 -18.03 -30.12 -9.93
N MET A 12 -18.53 -29.02 -9.38
CA MET A 12 -18.31 -27.68 -9.92
C MET A 12 -16.81 -27.39 -9.90
N LYS A 13 -16.15 -27.40 -11.09
CA LYS A 13 -14.70 -27.28 -11.21
C LYS A 13 -14.31 -25.82 -11.43
N ILE A 14 -13.63 -25.22 -10.46
CA ILE A 14 -13.01 -23.90 -10.56
C ILE A 14 -11.68 -23.88 -9.79
N ALA A 15 -10.66 -23.30 -10.41
CA ALA A 15 -9.34 -23.12 -9.80
C ALA A 15 -9.31 -21.78 -9.03
N LEU A 16 -9.87 -21.77 -7.82
CA LEU A 16 -10.03 -20.55 -7.01
C LEU A 16 -8.70 -19.81 -6.80
N SER A 17 -7.58 -20.54 -6.63
CA SER A 17 -6.26 -19.97 -6.45
C SER A 17 -5.72 -19.21 -7.67
N GLN A 18 -6.26 -19.47 -8.86
CA GLN A 18 -5.89 -18.82 -10.12
C GLN A 18 -6.70 -17.54 -10.39
N LEU A 19 -7.79 -17.32 -9.67
CA LEU A 19 -8.63 -16.14 -9.86
C LEU A 19 -7.90 -14.88 -9.39
N LYS A 20 -8.08 -13.80 -10.15
CA LYS A 20 -7.67 -12.45 -9.70
C LYS A 20 -8.44 -12.07 -8.44
N THR A 21 -7.88 -11.16 -7.64
CA THR A 21 -8.47 -10.67 -6.39
C THR A 21 -9.94 -10.22 -6.56
N VAL A 22 -10.19 -9.37 -7.56
CA VAL A 22 -11.53 -8.85 -7.86
C VAL A 22 -12.48 -9.98 -8.30
N THR A 23 -11.99 -10.90 -9.12
CA THR A 23 -12.78 -12.02 -9.64
C THR A 23 -13.20 -13.01 -8.54
N LEU A 24 -12.31 -13.28 -7.57
CA LEU A 24 -12.65 -14.14 -6.43
C LEU A 24 -13.74 -13.52 -5.56
N SER A 25 -13.65 -12.23 -5.26
CA SER A 25 -14.69 -11.50 -4.52
C SER A 25 -16.02 -11.46 -5.28
N ALA A 26 -15.98 -11.19 -6.59
CA ALA A 26 -17.17 -11.19 -7.45
C ALA A 26 -17.84 -12.58 -7.51
N LEU A 27 -17.05 -13.65 -7.55
CA LEU A 27 -17.59 -15.02 -7.45
C LEU A 27 -18.34 -15.22 -6.12
N ALA A 28 -17.73 -14.84 -4.99
CA ALA A 28 -18.37 -14.95 -3.68
C ALA A 28 -19.72 -14.20 -3.63
N GLU A 29 -19.76 -12.97 -4.14
CA GLU A 29 -20.99 -12.16 -4.22
C GLU A 29 -22.08 -12.82 -5.08
N ARG A 30 -21.69 -13.32 -6.23
CA ARG A 30 -22.63 -13.99 -7.15
C ARG A 30 -23.18 -15.29 -6.57
N LEU A 31 -22.34 -16.07 -5.86
CA LEU A 31 -22.80 -17.29 -5.18
C LEU A 31 -23.82 -16.95 -4.07
N VAL A 32 -23.54 -15.91 -3.30
CA VAL A 32 -24.48 -15.42 -2.24
C VAL A 32 -25.77 -14.90 -2.88
N GLY A 33 -25.67 -14.04 -3.89
CA GLY A 33 -26.81 -13.46 -4.58
C GLY A 33 -27.72 -14.51 -5.18
N ALA A 34 -27.17 -15.49 -5.90
CA ALA A 34 -27.92 -16.61 -6.47
C ALA A 34 -28.62 -17.45 -5.38
N SER A 35 -27.91 -17.75 -4.29
CA SER A 35 -28.45 -18.55 -3.19
C SER A 35 -29.55 -17.83 -2.39
N LYS A 36 -29.52 -16.49 -2.32
CA LYS A 36 -30.51 -15.66 -1.60
C LYS A 36 -31.63 -15.12 -2.47
N GLY A 37 -31.62 -15.39 -3.77
CA GLY A 37 -32.54 -14.80 -4.77
C GLY A 37 -34.04 -15.06 -4.60
N GLY A 38 -34.49 -15.46 -3.42
CA GLY A 38 -35.89 -15.56 -3.02
C GLY A 38 -36.65 -16.78 -3.54
N LYS A 39 -36.01 -17.64 -4.34
CA LYS A 39 -36.62 -18.85 -4.94
C LYS A 39 -36.39 -20.11 -4.09
N TYR A 40 -35.53 -20.05 -3.10
CA TYR A 40 -35.06 -21.20 -2.33
C TYR A 40 -35.61 -21.16 -0.90
N SER A 41 -35.60 -22.32 -0.26
CA SER A 41 -36.11 -22.48 1.13
C SER A 41 -35.21 -21.77 2.14
N ILE A 42 -35.72 -21.62 3.35
CA ILE A 42 -35.01 -21.02 4.51
C ILE A 42 -33.73 -21.82 4.80
N SER A 43 -33.71 -23.13 4.60
CA SER A 43 -32.54 -23.99 4.80
C SER A 43 -31.40 -23.65 3.85
N VAL A 44 -31.71 -23.20 2.63
CA VAL A 44 -30.73 -22.70 1.67
C VAL A 44 -30.26 -21.29 2.03
N ILE A 45 -31.19 -20.37 2.24
CA ILE A 45 -30.91 -18.95 2.51
C ILE A 45 -30.14 -18.76 3.83
N GLY A 46 -30.49 -19.52 4.86
CA GLY A 46 -29.89 -19.47 6.19
C GLY A 46 -28.69 -20.41 6.41
N HIS A 47 -28.17 -21.05 5.35
CA HIS A 47 -27.13 -22.06 5.48
C HIS A 47 -25.84 -21.50 6.09
N PRO A 48 -25.21 -22.16 7.10
CA PRO A 48 -24.00 -21.64 7.76
C PRO A 48 -22.84 -21.37 6.80
N LEU A 49 -22.61 -22.23 5.80
CA LEU A 49 -21.54 -22.03 4.81
C LEU A 49 -21.80 -20.82 3.92
N LEU A 50 -23.05 -20.47 3.64
CA LEU A 50 -23.39 -19.26 2.88
C LEU A 50 -23.05 -18.00 3.68
N ARG A 51 -23.38 -17.98 4.97
CA ARG A 51 -23.00 -16.89 5.89
C ARG A 51 -21.50 -16.78 6.02
N ALA A 52 -20.78 -17.90 6.10
CA ALA A 52 -19.32 -17.88 6.12
C ALA A 52 -18.70 -17.25 4.85
N ILE A 53 -19.29 -17.47 3.67
CA ILE A 53 -18.84 -16.79 2.43
C ILE A 53 -19.05 -15.27 2.55
N GLU A 54 -20.18 -14.81 3.05
CA GLU A 54 -20.47 -13.38 3.22
C GLU A 54 -19.46 -12.72 4.17
N GLU A 55 -19.21 -13.34 5.32
CA GLU A 55 -18.29 -12.85 6.33
C GLU A 55 -16.86 -12.79 5.80
N GLU A 56 -16.36 -13.90 5.24
CA GLU A 56 -14.98 -13.95 4.74
C GLU A 56 -14.78 -13.07 3.50
N ASN A 57 -15.80 -12.89 2.65
CA ASN A 57 -15.72 -11.94 1.53
C ASN A 57 -15.72 -10.48 2.01
N SER A 58 -16.48 -10.15 3.06
CA SER A 58 -16.43 -8.82 3.67
C SER A 58 -15.05 -8.51 4.24
N ASN A 59 -14.47 -9.45 5.00
CA ASN A 59 -13.11 -9.36 5.55
C ASN A 59 -12.06 -9.21 4.42
N TYR A 60 -12.19 -10.00 3.36
CA TYR A 60 -11.29 -9.95 2.22
C TYR A 60 -11.33 -8.60 1.49
N LYS A 61 -12.53 -8.05 1.25
CA LYS A 61 -12.70 -6.72 0.65
C LYS A 61 -12.08 -5.60 1.50
N GLN A 62 -12.29 -5.64 2.81
CA GLN A 62 -11.73 -4.65 3.72
C GLN A 62 -10.19 -4.65 3.66
N LEU A 63 -9.57 -5.84 3.62
CA LEU A 63 -8.12 -5.97 3.54
C LEU A 63 -7.56 -5.54 2.19
N VAL A 64 -8.20 -5.93 1.09
CA VAL A 64 -7.80 -5.53 -0.26
C VAL A 64 -7.89 -4.02 -0.43
N ASN A 65 -8.93 -3.38 0.10
CA ASN A 65 -9.07 -1.92 0.06
C ASN A 65 -8.04 -1.22 0.95
N LYS A 66 -7.72 -1.77 2.13
CA LYS A 66 -6.69 -1.21 3.02
C LYS A 66 -5.28 -1.33 2.44
N GLN A 67 -4.95 -2.43 1.76
CA GLN A 67 -3.61 -2.61 1.14
C GLN A 67 -3.35 -1.68 -0.05
N ALA A 68 -4.37 -1.10 -0.63
CA ALA A 68 -4.22 -0.20 -1.77
C ALA A 68 -3.81 1.23 -1.38
N TYR A 69 -3.85 1.63 -0.08
CA TYR A 69 -3.68 3.05 0.26
C TYR A 69 -3.31 3.29 1.73
N SER A 70 -2.02 3.56 2.00
CA SER A 70 -1.58 4.05 3.31
C SER A 70 -1.95 5.54 3.53
N GLY A 71 -2.42 6.24 2.52
CA GLY A 71 -2.85 7.64 2.58
C GLY A 71 -1.71 8.67 2.62
N LYS A 72 -0.52 8.29 3.07
CA LYS A 72 0.58 9.22 3.39
C LYS A 72 1.59 9.48 2.27
N GLY A 73 1.51 8.77 1.15
CA GLY A 73 2.49 8.90 0.06
C GLY A 73 2.55 10.30 -0.56
N LYS A 74 1.42 11.00 -0.62
CA LYS A 74 1.34 12.37 -1.14
C LYS A 74 2.00 13.38 -0.19
N GLU A 75 1.72 13.28 1.10
CA GLU A 75 2.29 14.15 2.14
C GLU A 75 3.81 14.01 2.22
N VAL A 76 4.32 12.76 2.11
CA VAL A 76 5.75 12.48 2.05
C VAL A 76 6.39 13.10 0.81
N ALA A 77 5.78 12.96 -0.37
CA ALA A 77 6.29 13.53 -1.60
C ALA A 77 6.29 15.07 -1.59
N GLU A 78 5.27 15.70 -1.01
CA GLU A 78 5.20 17.15 -0.83
C GLU A 78 6.30 17.66 0.14
N ALA A 79 6.53 16.94 1.25
CA ALA A 79 7.59 17.30 2.19
C ALA A 79 8.99 17.12 1.60
N ASP A 80 9.19 16.11 0.77
CA ASP A 80 10.41 15.89 -0.01
C ASP A 80 10.67 17.06 -0.97
N GLU A 81 9.68 17.44 -1.77
CA GLU A 81 9.78 18.57 -2.69
C GLU A 81 10.10 19.91 -1.97
N GLU A 82 9.51 20.13 -0.78
CA GLU A 82 9.81 21.31 0.04
C GLU A 82 11.26 21.31 0.53
N ARG A 83 11.77 20.15 0.94
CA ARG A 83 13.15 19.94 1.39
C ARG A 83 14.14 20.17 0.25
N ASP A 84 13.88 19.60 -0.91
CA ASP A 84 14.70 19.75 -2.11
C ASP A 84 14.79 21.20 -2.59
N LYS A 85 13.69 21.92 -2.54
CA LYS A 85 13.65 23.35 -2.85
C LYS A 85 14.52 24.15 -1.91
N ALA A 86 14.49 23.88 -0.62
CA ALA A 86 15.31 24.60 0.38
C ALA A 86 16.80 24.32 0.16
N PHE A 87 17.18 23.03 -0.01
CA PHE A 87 18.55 22.65 -0.33
C PHE A 87 19.06 23.32 -1.62
N THR A 88 18.29 23.22 -2.68
CA THR A 88 18.66 23.76 -3.99
C THR A 88 18.76 25.30 -3.98
N ALA A 89 17.86 25.99 -3.28
CA ALA A 89 17.91 27.43 -3.12
C ALA A 89 19.20 27.88 -2.42
N MET A 90 19.53 27.24 -1.29
CA MET A 90 20.74 27.56 -0.52
C MET A 90 22.03 27.25 -1.32
N LYS A 91 22.08 26.08 -1.96
CA LYS A 91 23.16 25.69 -2.88
C LYS A 91 23.41 26.70 -3.99
N ASN A 92 22.33 27.10 -4.68
CA ASN A 92 22.44 28.05 -5.80
C ASN A 92 22.80 29.46 -5.34
N TYR A 93 22.28 29.90 -4.21
CA TYR A 93 22.70 31.20 -3.62
C TYR A 93 24.20 31.20 -3.35
N LEU A 94 24.73 30.20 -2.62
CA LEU A 94 26.15 30.10 -2.29
C LEU A 94 27.02 30.04 -3.55
N LYS A 95 26.63 29.23 -4.55
CA LYS A 95 27.32 29.13 -5.83
C LYS A 95 27.41 30.48 -6.54
N SER A 96 26.28 31.20 -6.63
CA SER A 96 26.20 32.47 -7.33
C SER A 96 27.00 33.56 -6.60
N PHE A 97 26.87 33.62 -5.28
CA PHE A 97 27.56 34.63 -4.46
C PHE A 97 29.06 34.40 -4.42
N ALA A 98 29.53 33.17 -4.39
CA ALA A 98 30.95 32.81 -4.47
C ALA A 98 31.62 33.31 -5.75
N GLY A 99 30.90 33.40 -6.86
CA GLY A 99 31.40 33.93 -8.14
C GLY A 99 31.45 35.47 -8.22
N MET A 100 30.95 36.19 -7.20
CA MET A 100 30.90 37.66 -7.17
C MET A 100 32.08 38.25 -6.40
N GLU A 101 33.30 38.09 -6.91
CA GLU A 101 34.56 38.40 -6.19
C GLU A 101 34.68 39.81 -5.66
N LEU A 102 33.97 40.77 -6.24
CA LEU A 102 33.95 42.18 -5.81
C LEU A 102 33.04 42.45 -4.61
N LEU A 103 32.17 41.48 -4.26
CA LEU A 103 31.26 41.66 -3.13
C LEU A 103 31.92 41.25 -1.80
N PRO A 104 31.60 42.00 -0.70
CA PRO A 104 32.03 41.56 0.63
C PRO A 104 31.46 40.18 0.96
N ASN A 105 32.24 39.37 1.67
CA ASN A 105 31.87 38.02 2.09
C ASN A 105 31.78 36.95 0.96
N HIS A 106 32.17 37.24 -0.32
CA HIS A 106 32.20 36.24 -1.37
C HIS A 106 33.06 35.01 -0.98
N SER A 107 34.18 35.22 -0.26
CA SER A 107 35.01 34.13 0.24
C SER A 107 34.28 33.24 1.23
N ALA A 108 33.47 33.81 2.12
CA ALA A 108 32.64 33.03 3.03
C ALA A 108 31.63 32.15 2.27
N ALA A 109 31.04 32.70 1.21
CA ALA A 109 30.15 31.92 0.34
C ALA A 109 30.87 30.81 -0.42
N ALA A 110 32.10 31.08 -0.90
CA ALA A 110 32.94 30.07 -1.56
C ALA A 110 33.29 28.91 -0.62
N GLU A 111 33.69 29.23 0.61
CA GLU A 111 33.99 28.21 1.63
C GLU A 111 32.76 27.36 2.01
N LEU A 112 31.61 27.97 2.20
CA LEU A 112 30.35 27.22 2.45
C LEU A 112 29.92 26.39 1.23
N TYR A 113 30.14 26.89 0.02
CA TYR A 113 29.86 26.11 -1.19
C TYR A 113 30.76 24.87 -1.29
N GLU A 114 32.03 24.95 -0.87
CA GLU A 114 32.89 23.78 -0.76
C GLU A 114 32.35 22.74 0.25
N VAL A 115 31.75 23.18 1.36
CA VAL A 115 31.06 22.26 2.28
C VAL A 115 29.92 21.52 1.57
N PHE A 116 29.13 22.20 0.73
CA PHE A 116 28.10 21.56 -0.08
C PHE A 116 28.70 20.56 -1.07
N LYS A 117 29.78 20.90 -1.76
CA LYS A 117 30.46 19.98 -2.70
C LYS A 117 30.94 18.71 -2.01
N GLN A 118 31.50 18.82 -0.81
CA GLN A 118 31.99 17.66 -0.03
C GLN A 118 30.87 16.75 0.45
N ASN A 119 29.63 17.23 0.50
CA ASN A 119 28.44 16.48 0.93
C ASN A 119 27.48 16.12 -0.21
N ASP A 120 27.92 16.19 -1.46
CA ASP A 120 27.16 15.92 -2.70
C ASP A 120 26.18 17.02 -3.11
N LEU A 121 26.43 17.62 -4.26
CA LEU A 121 25.58 18.68 -4.84
C LEU A 121 24.26 18.16 -5.45
N ASN A 122 24.09 16.85 -5.55
CA ASN A 122 22.94 16.19 -6.14
C ASN A 122 22.16 15.34 -5.11
N LEU A 123 22.05 15.80 -3.88
CA LEU A 123 21.29 15.13 -2.83
C LEU A 123 19.84 14.88 -3.27
N ASP A 124 19.23 15.89 -3.87
CA ASP A 124 17.89 15.93 -4.46
C ASP A 124 17.62 14.84 -5.53
N LYS A 125 18.60 14.01 -5.88
CA LYS A 125 18.47 12.92 -6.86
C LYS A 125 18.71 11.54 -6.25
N LYS A 126 18.87 11.47 -4.95
CA LYS A 126 19.14 10.22 -4.22
C LYS A 126 17.85 9.52 -3.79
N SER A 127 17.99 8.33 -3.22
CA SER A 127 16.89 7.71 -2.51
C SER A 127 16.58 8.50 -1.24
N TYR A 128 15.34 8.49 -0.77
CA TYR A 128 14.91 9.14 0.46
C TYR A 128 15.83 8.85 1.68
N ALA A 129 16.27 7.60 1.80
CA ALA A 129 17.15 7.19 2.89
C ALA A 129 18.56 7.78 2.76
N ASP A 130 19.16 7.68 1.56
CA ASP A 130 20.51 8.20 1.32
C ASP A 130 20.54 9.73 1.42
N GLU A 131 19.54 10.39 0.86
CA GLU A 131 19.40 11.83 0.92
C GLU A 131 19.27 12.33 2.36
N SER A 132 18.42 11.71 3.19
CA SER A 132 18.27 12.10 4.60
C SER A 132 19.58 12.02 5.36
N VAL A 133 20.33 10.91 5.20
CA VAL A 133 21.63 10.73 5.87
C VAL A 133 22.64 11.79 5.43
N LEU A 134 22.71 12.07 4.12
CA LEU A 134 23.67 13.04 3.59
C LEU A 134 23.28 14.48 3.94
N LEU A 135 21.99 14.79 3.95
CA LEU A 135 21.49 16.11 4.33
C LEU A 135 21.69 16.39 5.82
N GLU A 136 21.45 15.41 6.69
CA GLU A 136 21.74 15.51 8.12
C GLU A 136 23.25 15.76 8.37
N LYS A 137 24.12 15.07 7.62
CA LYS A 137 25.56 15.30 7.68
C LYS A 137 25.91 16.72 7.21
N LEU A 138 25.34 17.20 6.12
CA LEU A 138 25.55 18.57 5.64
C LEU A 138 25.09 19.60 6.67
N ILE A 139 23.90 19.42 7.25
CA ILE A 139 23.38 20.31 8.30
C ILE A 139 24.33 20.35 9.52
N ALA A 140 24.82 19.20 9.96
CA ALA A 140 25.76 19.12 11.07
C ALA A 140 27.08 19.86 10.76
N GLU A 141 27.60 19.77 9.51
CA GLU A 141 28.78 20.53 9.07
C GLU A 141 28.50 22.04 9.07
N LEU A 142 27.33 22.48 8.58
CA LEU A 142 26.92 23.86 8.53
C LEU A 142 26.70 24.47 9.94
N GLU A 143 26.36 23.65 10.92
CA GLU A 143 26.16 24.05 12.32
C GLU A 143 27.47 24.24 13.10
N LYS A 144 28.62 23.83 12.57
CA LYS A 144 29.90 24.08 13.23
C LYS A 144 30.15 25.59 13.41
N PRO A 145 30.78 26.02 14.51
CA PRO A 145 30.99 27.44 14.82
C PRO A 145 31.56 28.26 13.68
N GLU A 146 32.59 27.70 12.99
CA GLU A 146 33.26 28.36 11.87
C GLU A 146 32.37 28.56 10.66
N ASN A 147 31.41 27.66 10.40
CA ASN A 147 30.46 27.76 9.31
C ASN A 147 29.25 28.63 9.70
N ARG A 148 28.82 28.57 10.96
CA ARG A 148 27.76 29.46 11.47
C ARG A 148 28.14 30.93 11.39
N ASP A 149 29.39 31.30 11.66
CA ASP A 149 29.85 32.67 11.48
C ASP A 149 29.79 33.14 10.05
N LYS A 150 30.11 32.25 9.09
CA LYS A 150 29.97 32.55 7.64
C LYS A 150 28.52 32.71 7.23
N LEU A 151 27.63 31.79 7.71
CA LEU A 151 26.20 31.88 7.46
C LEU A 151 25.59 33.19 7.98
N ARG A 152 26.02 33.64 9.17
CA ARG A 152 25.57 34.92 9.73
C ARG A 152 25.99 36.10 8.87
N ARG A 153 27.25 36.12 8.39
CA ARG A 153 27.77 37.18 7.49
C ARG A 153 27.02 37.25 6.17
N LEU A 154 26.36 36.16 5.75
CA LEU A 154 25.60 36.03 4.50
C LEU A 154 24.10 36.09 4.72
N ASP A 155 23.60 36.33 5.94
CA ASP A 155 22.19 36.32 6.32
C ASP A 155 21.47 35.00 6.00
N LEU A 156 22.18 33.86 6.08
CA LEU A 156 21.68 32.53 5.74
C LEU A 156 21.29 31.67 6.96
N GLU A 157 21.33 32.21 8.20
CA GLU A 157 20.93 31.44 9.39
C GLU A 157 19.47 30.95 9.31
N ASN A 158 18.57 31.83 8.81
CA ASN A 158 17.17 31.47 8.61
C ASN A 158 16.99 30.40 7.51
N ALA A 159 17.80 30.45 6.46
CA ALA A 159 17.76 29.42 5.40
C ALA A 159 18.22 28.04 5.92
N LEU A 160 19.24 28.01 6.77
CA LEU A 160 19.67 26.77 7.42
C LEU A 160 18.56 26.23 8.36
N ASN A 161 17.93 27.10 9.13
CA ASN A 161 16.84 26.71 10.03
C ASN A 161 15.63 26.16 9.24
N ASP A 162 15.27 26.78 8.12
CA ASP A 162 14.20 26.30 7.25
C ASP A 162 14.53 24.92 6.66
N LEU A 163 15.77 24.71 6.22
CA LEU A 163 16.23 23.41 5.73
C LEU A 163 16.15 22.32 6.82
N LYS A 164 16.56 22.63 8.05
CA LYS A 164 16.43 21.72 9.19
C LYS A 164 14.98 21.35 9.48
N MET A 165 14.11 22.33 9.58
CA MET A 165 12.69 22.11 9.85
C MET A 165 12.04 21.21 8.77
N LYS A 166 12.41 21.41 7.51
CA LYS A 166 11.91 20.60 6.40
C LYS A 166 12.44 19.17 6.44
N GLN A 167 13.71 18.98 6.79
CA GLN A 167 14.28 17.63 7.01
C GLN A 167 13.60 16.93 8.17
N GLU A 168 13.37 17.59 9.29
CA GLU A 168 12.66 17.02 10.45
C GLU A 168 11.21 16.65 10.10
N LYS A 169 10.49 17.54 9.39
CA LYS A 169 9.12 17.26 8.88
C LYS A 169 9.09 16.03 7.99
N PHE A 170 10.01 15.94 7.02
CA PHE A 170 10.12 14.79 6.15
C PHE A 170 10.40 13.50 6.92
N SER A 171 11.36 13.50 7.83
CA SER A 171 11.73 12.35 8.66
C SER A 171 10.55 11.86 9.52
N HIS A 172 9.76 12.79 10.08
CA HIS A 172 8.54 12.45 10.80
C HIS A 172 7.50 11.76 9.92
N LEU A 173 7.20 12.32 8.74
CA LEU A 173 6.22 11.78 7.81
C LEU A 173 6.62 10.40 7.26
N ILE A 174 7.90 10.18 6.97
CA ILE A 174 8.42 8.85 6.57
C ILE A 174 8.25 7.83 7.69
N SER A 175 8.54 8.21 8.95
CA SER A 175 8.32 7.33 10.11
C SER A 175 6.86 6.95 10.24
N GLU A 176 5.94 7.91 10.21
CA GLU A 176 4.51 7.66 10.26
C GLU A 176 4.00 6.79 9.09
N GLN A 177 4.54 6.99 7.88
CA GLN A 177 4.20 6.14 6.73
C GLN A 177 4.68 4.70 6.96
N THR A 178 5.88 4.54 7.53
CA THR A 178 6.45 3.23 7.83
C THR A 178 5.65 2.49 8.89
N GLU A 179 5.24 3.20 9.96
CA GLU A 179 4.37 2.66 11.01
C GLU A 179 3.01 2.22 10.44
N ALA A 180 2.34 3.09 9.67
CA ALA A 180 1.07 2.77 9.02
C ALA A 180 1.19 1.56 8.07
N ASN A 181 2.28 1.45 7.31
CA ASN A 181 2.54 0.30 6.45
C ASN A 181 2.84 -0.97 7.26
N THR A 182 3.45 -0.85 8.43
CA THR A 182 3.73 -1.98 9.34
C THR A 182 2.45 -2.51 9.95
N GLU A 183 1.57 -1.63 10.44
CA GLU A 183 0.24 -2.02 10.95
C GLU A 183 -0.60 -2.72 9.87
N LEU A 184 -0.53 -2.24 8.62
CA LEU A 184 -1.20 -2.91 7.49
C LEU A 184 -0.67 -4.32 7.22
N ARG A 185 0.62 -4.56 7.43
CA ARG A 185 1.25 -5.89 7.27
C ARG A 185 0.97 -6.83 8.43
N LEU A 186 0.86 -6.31 9.64
CA LEU A 186 0.53 -7.06 10.86
C LEU A 186 -0.96 -7.46 10.90
N THR A 187 -1.84 -6.69 10.28
CA THR A 187 -3.22 -7.13 10.04
C THR A 187 -3.17 -8.35 9.14
N GLN A 188 -3.80 -9.48 9.53
CA GLN A 188 -3.80 -10.81 8.87
C GLN A 188 -3.46 -10.73 7.38
N SER A 189 -2.40 -11.39 6.95
CA SER A 189 -1.92 -11.27 5.56
C SER A 189 -3.08 -11.53 4.60
N ALA A 190 -3.25 -10.70 3.59
CA ALA A 190 -4.30 -10.85 2.58
C ALA A 190 -4.32 -12.27 1.98
N SER A 191 -3.16 -12.94 1.99
CA SER A 191 -3.02 -14.34 1.60
C SER A 191 -3.73 -15.30 2.54
N ALA A 192 -3.75 -15.04 3.87
CA ALA A 192 -4.44 -15.90 4.82
C ALA A 192 -5.97 -15.75 4.72
N VAL A 193 -6.46 -14.51 4.59
CA VAL A 193 -7.89 -14.23 4.40
C VAL A 193 -8.37 -14.75 3.05
N ARG A 194 -7.55 -14.58 1.99
CA ARG A 194 -7.83 -15.20 0.69
C ARG A 194 -8.00 -16.70 0.80
N LYS A 195 -7.11 -17.41 1.48
CA LYS A 195 -7.19 -18.87 1.66
C LYS A 195 -8.46 -19.27 2.41
N LYS A 196 -8.87 -18.49 3.42
CA LYS A 196 -10.14 -18.73 4.13
C LYS A 196 -11.34 -18.58 3.19
N LEU A 197 -11.41 -17.48 2.42
CA LEU A 197 -12.48 -17.26 1.44
C LEU A 197 -12.52 -18.38 0.39
N GLU A 198 -11.38 -18.79 -0.15
CA GLU A 198 -11.29 -19.92 -1.08
C GLU A 198 -11.81 -21.23 -0.46
N GLN A 199 -11.51 -21.45 0.83
CA GLN A 199 -11.93 -22.66 1.54
C GLN A 199 -13.46 -22.67 1.74
N VAL A 200 -14.05 -21.59 2.26
CA VAL A 200 -15.50 -21.54 2.48
C VAL A 200 -16.30 -21.62 1.16
N ILE A 201 -15.79 -21.02 0.08
CA ILE A 201 -16.38 -21.20 -1.27
C ILE A 201 -16.31 -22.66 -1.69
N ARG A 202 -15.17 -23.32 -1.53
CA ARG A 202 -14.98 -24.74 -1.88
C ARG A 202 -15.91 -25.62 -1.10
N ASP A 203 -16.07 -25.39 0.19
CA ASP A 203 -16.94 -26.16 1.08
C ASP A 203 -18.40 -26.00 0.69
N TYR A 204 -18.85 -24.78 0.42
CA TYR A 204 -20.21 -24.52 -0.01
C TYR A 204 -20.52 -25.14 -1.38
N LEU A 205 -19.68 -24.98 -2.40
CA LEU A 205 -19.85 -25.60 -3.69
C LEU A 205 -19.80 -27.13 -3.61
N GLY A 206 -18.97 -27.68 -2.72
CA GLY A 206 -18.90 -29.10 -2.40
C GLY A 206 -20.19 -29.62 -1.79
N PHE A 207 -20.71 -28.89 -0.79
CA PHE A 207 -21.98 -29.22 -0.14
C PHE A 207 -23.16 -29.20 -1.13
N VAL A 208 -23.35 -28.10 -1.89
CA VAL A 208 -24.44 -28.00 -2.87
C VAL A 208 -24.31 -29.10 -3.95
N THR A 209 -23.06 -29.45 -4.35
CA THR A 209 -22.84 -30.57 -5.26
C THR A 209 -23.27 -31.91 -4.69
N ALA A 210 -23.04 -32.15 -3.41
CA ALA A 210 -23.46 -33.39 -2.71
C ALA A 210 -24.99 -33.46 -2.60
N MET A 211 -25.66 -32.31 -2.41
CA MET A 211 -27.10 -32.20 -2.22
C MET A 211 -27.91 -32.10 -3.52
N LYS A 212 -27.27 -32.09 -4.70
CA LYS A 212 -27.92 -31.84 -6.00
C LYS A 212 -29.06 -32.81 -6.39
N SER A 213 -29.11 -33.98 -5.80
CA SER A 213 -30.21 -34.97 -6.00
C SER A 213 -31.45 -34.70 -5.14
N GLN A 214 -31.32 -33.81 -4.13
CA GLN A 214 -32.45 -33.41 -3.30
C GLN A 214 -33.25 -32.31 -4.03
N PRO A 215 -34.59 -32.38 -4.07
CA PRO A 215 -35.44 -31.45 -4.80
C PRO A 215 -35.14 -29.98 -4.45
N GLU A 216 -34.91 -29.70 -3.21
CA GLU A 216 -34.64 -28.37 -2.65
C GLU A 216 -33.33 -27.73 -3.16
N TRP A 217 -32.31 -28.57 -3.50
CA TRP A 217 -30.95 -28.12 -3.88
C TRP A 217 -30.64 -28.25 -5.39
N LYS A 218 -31.50 -28.96 -6.13
CA LYS A 218 -31.26 -29.27 -7.54
C LYS A 218 -31.17 -28.03 -8.41
N ASP A 219 -32.11 -27.13 -8.24
CA ASP A 219 -32.19 -25.92 -9.07
C ASP A 219 -31.05 -24.95 -8.70
N LEU A 220 -30.75 -24.82 -7.40
CA LEU A 220 -29.59 -24.05 -6.92
C LEU A 220 -28.28 -24.61 -7.47
N TYR A 221 -28.08 -25.93 -7.45
CA TYR A 221 -26.89 -26.54 -8.06
C TYR A 221 -26.73 -26.14 -9.53
N THR A 222 -27.83 -26.13 -10.29
CA THR A 222 -27.80 -25.75 -11.71
C THR A 222 -27.41 -24.28 -11.85
N GLU A 223 -28.01 -23.39 -11.10
CA GLU A 223 -27.70 -21.95 -11.12
C GLU A 223 -26.26 -21.65 -10.72
N LEU A 224 -25.77 -22.21 -9.61
CA LEU A 224 -24.39 -22.01 -9.18
C LEU A 224 -23.36 -22.61 -10.15
N ASN A 225 -23.70 -23.71 -10.83
CA ASN A 225 -22.83 -24.29 -11.84
C ASN A 225 -22.67 -23.35 -13.06
N GLU A 226 -23.72 -22.62 -13.45
CA GLU A 226 -23.61 -21.59 -14.50
C GLU A 226 -22.77 -20.41 -14.03
N VAL A 227 -22.98 -19.91 -12.81
CA VAL A 227 -22.15 -18.84 -12.22
C VAL A 227 -20.65 -19.24 -12.25
N VAL A 228 -20.34 -20.47 -11.85
CA VAL A 228 -18.96 -20.99 -11.85
C VAL A 228 -18.39 -21.09 -13.28
N LYS A 229 -19.18 -21.51 -14.27
CA LYS A 229 -18.75 -21.57 -15.68
C LYS A 229 -18.45 -20.19 -16.25
N GLU A 230 -19.30 -19.21 -15.99
CA GLU A 230 -19.13 -17.84 -16.47
C GLU A 230 -17.83 -17.23 -15.90
N ILE A 231 -17.62 -17.35 -14.59
CA ILE A 231 -16.39 -16.86 -13.93
C ILE A 231 -15.13 -17.57 -14.46
N ARG A 232 -15.20 -18.85 -14.78
CA ARG A 232 -14.07 -19.60 -15.34
C ARG A 232 -13.72 -19.15 -16.75
N ASN A 233 -14.68 -18.67 -17.53
CA ASN A 233 -14.53 -18.29 -18.92
C ASN A 233 -14.25 -16.77 -19.09
N SER A 234 -14.31 -15.97 -18.01
CA SER A 234 -13.96 -14.54 -17.97
C SER A 234 -12.47 -14.32 -17.69
#